data_dbb7c869023fd7a316c6c40beb34acb2
#
_entry.id   dbb7c869023fd7a316c6c40beb34acb2
#
_cell.length_a   1.000
_cell.length_b   1.000
_cell.length_c   1.000
_cell.angle_alpha   90.00
_cell.angle_beta   90.00
_cell.angle_gamma   90.00
#
_symmetry.space_group_name_H-M   'P 1'
#
loop_
_entity.id
_entity.type
_entity.pdbx_description
1 polymer ?
#
loop_
_entity_poly.entity_id
_entity_poly.type
_entity_poly.pdbx_seq_one_letter_code
_entity_poly.pdbx_strand_id
1 'polypeptide(L)'
;MPLPALHHLREALNAVPPGQPFSSEMLAKYDAPVLAGCVKLWTLELDPPLALWEGWDDIRKLYPTVGSGAKADGEQTEEQRLQDLQTALQRLPKVHVYVLDALVTHLRTLIVSTAAEEPVDIYMTKLALSIGRSKQFYETRLICD
;
A
#
# COMPACT_ATOMS: atom_id res chain seq x y z
N MET A 1 -14.80 -6.24 -10.72
CA MET A 1 -15.13 -5.22 -9.70
C MET A 1 -16.12 -4.23 -10.31
N PRO A 2 -17.27 -4.00 -9.70
CA PRO A 2 -18.26 -3.09 -10.27
C PRO A 2 -17.78 -1.63 -10.20
N LEU A 3 -17.22 -1.13 -11.28
CA LEU A 3 -16.74 0.25 -11.42
C LEU A 3 -17.77 1.31 -11.02
N PRO A 4 -19.09 1.19 -11.40
CA PRO A 4 -20.07 2.18 -10.99
C PRO A 4 -20.22 2.33 -9.48
N ALA A 5 -20.22 1.23 -8.72
CA ALA A 5 -20.30 1.26 -7.27
C ALA A 5 -19.07 1.90 -6.64
N LEU A 6 -17.89 1.64 -7.20
CA LEU A 6 -16.64 2.23 -6.77
C LEU A 6 -16.62 3.76 -6.97
N HIS A 7 -17.07 4.24 -8.11
CA HIS A 7 -17.19 5.68 -8.39
C HIS A 7 -18.22 6.34 -7.49
N HIS A 8 -19.34 5.69 -7.24
CA HIS A 8 -20.37 6.20 -6.34
C HIS A 8 -19.84 6.36 -4.90
N LEU A 9 -19.11 5.36 -4.38
CA LEU A 9 -18.46 5.43 -3.08
C LEU A 9 -17.45 6.57 -3.04
N ARG A 10 -16.62 6.72 -4.05
CA ARG A 10 -15.62 7.79 -4.14
C ARG A 10 -16.26 9.17 -4.07
N GLU A 11 -17.34 9.40 -4.83
CA GLU A 11 -18.08 10.66 -4.78
C GLU A 11 -18.68 10.91 -3.40
N ALA A 12 -19.24 9.88 -2.77
CA ALA A 12 -19.79 9.98 -1.43
C ALA A 12 -18.72 10.33 -0.38
N LEU A 13 -17.53 9.74 -0.47
CA LEU A 13 -16.40 10.05 0.41
C LEU A 13 -15.89 11.47 0.20
N ASN A 14 -15.78 11.91 -1.05
CA ASN A 14 -15.32 13.26 -1.39
C ASN A 14 -16.31 14.34 -0.98
N ALA A 15 -17.58 14.02 -0.82
CA ALA A 15 -18.61 14.94 -0.36
C ALA A 15 -18.57 15.19 1.16
N VAL A 16 -17.87 14.35 1.93
CA VAL A 16 -17.69 14.54 3.37
C VAL A 16 -16.71 15.70 3.62
N PRO A 17 -17.09 16.72 4.44
CA PRO A 17 -16.19 17.83 4.73
C PRO A 17 -14.87 17.38 5.37
N PRO A 18 -13.76 18.09 5.09
CA PRO A 18 -12.48 17.78 5.73
C PRO A 18 -12.58 17.79 7.26
N GLY A 19 -11.94 16.81 7.89
CA GLY A 19 -11.92 16.68 9.34
C GLY A 19 -13.14 16.01 9.96
N GLN A 20 -14.16 15.69 9.18
CA GLN A 20 -15.30 14.92 9.65
C GLN A 20 -15.09 13.41 9.42
N PRO A 21 -15.45 12.55 10.38
CA PRO A 21 -15.38 11.11 10.19
C PRO A 21 -16.44 10.63 9.19
N PHE A 22 -16.15 9.55 8.49
CA PHE A 22 -17.12 8.91 7.62
C PHE A 22 -18.18 8.19 8.46
N SER A 23 -19.44 8.29 8.05
CA SER A 23 -20.54 7.60 8.71
C SER A 23 -20.46 6.09 8.47
N SER A 24 -20.58 5.31 9.56
CA SER A 24 -20.66 3.85 9.44
C SER A 24 -21.88 3.40 8.64
N GLU A 25 -22.98 4.13 8.72
CA GLU A 25 -24.20 3.86 7.96
C GLU A 25 -23.99 4.05 6.45
N MET A 26 -23.23 5.08 6.07
CA MET A 26 -22.86 5.31 4.68
C MET A 26 -21.98 4.17 4.13
N LEU A 27 -20.98 3.76 4.89
CA LEU A 27 -20.07 2.69 4.49
C LEU A 27 -20.76 1.33 4.44
N ALA A 28 -21.74 1.07 5.30
CA ALA A 28 -22.48 -0.17 5.34
C ALA A 28 -23.35 -0.43 4.09
N LYS A 29 -23.60 0.58 3.28
CA LYS A 29 -24.34 0.46 2.01
C LYS A 29 -23.52 -0.21 0.90
N TYR A 30 -22.22 -0.35 1.09
CA TYR A 30 -21.31 -0.90 0.10
C TYR A 30 -20.77 -2.26 0.52
N ASP A 31 -20.59 -3.15 -0.43
CA ASP A 31 -20.01 -4.46 -0.19
C ASP A 31 -18.51 -4.35 0.12
N ALA A 32 -17.99 -5.31 0.89
CA ALA A 32 -16.58 -5.31 1.30
C ALA A 32 -15.59 -5.22 0.12
N PRO A 33 -15.80 -5.93 -1.03
CA PRO A 33 -14.93 -5.77 -2.19
C PRO A 33 -14.90 -4.35 -2.76
N VAL A 34 -16.02 -3.62 -2.70
CA VAL A 34 -16.10 -2.22 -3.16
C VAL A 34 -15.30 -1.31 -2.22
N LEU A 35 -15.43 -1.48 -0.92
CA LEU A 35 -14.67 -0.73 0.08
C LEU A 35 -13.16 -0.98 -0.06
N ALA A 36 -12.76 -2.24 -0.19
CA ALA A 36 -11.37 -2.61 -0.39
C ALA A 36 -10.81 -2.06 -1.71
N GLY A 37 -11.59 -2.13 -2.78
CA GLY A 37 -11.22 -1.56 -4.08
C GLY A 37 -11.04 -0.04 -4.04
N CYS A 38 -11.84 0.66 -3.25
CA CYS A 38 -11.71 2.10 -3.06
C CYS A 38 -10.40 2.47 -2.35
N VAL A 39 -10.04 1.75 -1.29
CA VAL A 39 -8.75 1.94 -0.59
C VAL A 39 -7.58 1.69 -1.54
N LYS A 40 -7.64 0.60 -2.31
CA LYS A 40 -6.61 0.28 -3.29
C LYS A 40 -6.46 1.38 -4.35
N LEU A 41 -7.58 1.85 -4.90
CA LEU A 41 -7.58 2.93 -5.89
C LEU A 41 -7.00 4.22 -5.31
N TRP A 42 -7.39 4.57 -4.09
CA TRP A 42 -6.86 5.74 -3.41
C TRP A 42 -5.33 5.66 -3.25
N THR A 43 -4.82 4.53 -2.80
CA THR A 43 -3.36 4.36 -2.65
C THR A 43 -2.62 4.42 -3.99
N LEU A 44 -3.23 3.92 -5.06
CA LEU A 44 -2.64 3.98 -6.41
C LEU A 44 -2.63 5.39 -7.00
N GLU A 45 -3.59 6.23 -6.63
CA GLU A 45 -3.71 7.59 -7.14
C GLU A 45 -2.90 8.63 -6.36
N LEU A 46 -2.35 8.27 -5.20
CA LEU A 46 -1.53 9.19 -4.43
C LEU A 46 -0.27 9.61 -5.20
N ASP A 47 -0.05 10.91 -5.28
CA ASP A 47 1.13 11.49 -5.90
C ASP A 47 1.70 12.58 -4.98
N PRO A 48 2.87 12.38 -4.39
CA PRO A 48 3.71 11.17 -4.46
C PRO A 48 3.07 9.95 -3.79
N PRO A 49 3.55 8.72 -4.07
CA PRO A 49 3.01 7.51 -3.46
C PRO A 49 3.22 7.51 -1.94
N LEU A 50 2.49 6.65 -1.24
CA LEU A 50 2.47 6.64 0.23
C LEU A 50 3.86 6.43 0.85
N ALA A 51 4.68 5.56 0.26
CA ALA A 51 6.06 5.33 0.72
C ALA A 51 7.06 6.35 0.18
N LEU A 52 6.62 7.34 -0.57
CA LEU A 52 7.44 8.24 -1.38
C LEU A 52 8.33 7.47 -2.38
N TRP A 53 8.95 8.18 -3.31
CA TRP A 53 9.84 7.54 -4.30
C TRP A 53 11.13 7.00 -3.65
N GLU A 54 11.76 7.83 -2.86
CA GLU A 54 13.03 7.53 -2.19
C GLU A 54 12.86 6.48 -1.09
N GLY A 55 11.81 6.60 -0.29
CA GLY A 55 11.51 5.65 0.77
C GLY A 55 11.22 4.25 0.23
N TRP A 56 10.50 4.16 -0.88
CA TRP A 56 10.25 2.88 -1.53
C TRP A 56 11.52 2.23 -2.06
N ASP A 57 12.39 3.00 -2.69
CA ASP A 57 13.67 2.49 -3.20
C ASP A 57 14.57 1.98 -2.06
N ASP A 58 14.61 2.68 -0.93
CA ASP A 58 15.34 2.25 0.26
C ASP A 58 14.79 0.92 0.81
N ILE A 59 13.47 0.80 0.93
CA ILE A 59 12.83 -0.42 1.42
C ILE A 59 13.06 -1.59 0.45
N ARG A 60 12.94 -1.36 -0.84
CA ARG A 60 13.12 -2.39 -1.86
C ARG A 60 14.53 -2.98 -1.88
N LYS A 61 15.54 -2.18 -1.60
CA LYS A 61 16.93 -2.63 -1.52
C LYS A 61 17.16 -3.59 -0.35
N LEU A 62 16.40 -3.45 0.73
CA LEU A 62 16.50 -4.32 1.90
C LEU A 62 15.90 -5.72 1.66
N TYR A 63 14.91 -5.79 0.78
CA TYR A 63 14.18 -7.02 0.47
C TYR A 63 14.21 -7.30 -1.03
N PRO A 64 15.35 -7.79 -1.57
CA PRO A 64 15.42 -8.14 -2.99
C PRO A 64 14.41 -9.24 -3.31
N THR A 65 13.63 -9.04 -4.37
CA THR A 65 12.64 -10.01 -4.82
C THR A 65 13.29 -11.32 -5.24
N VAL A 66 12.74 -12.42 -4.75
CA VAL A 66 13.14 -13.78 -5.15
C VAL A 66 12.90 -13.92 -6.66
N GLY A 67 13.94 -14.24 -7.42
CA GLY A 67 13.88 -14.44 -8.87
C GLY A 67 14.65 -13.43 -9.71
N SER A 68 15.18 -12.37 -9.13
CA SER A 68 16.03 -11.41 -9.85
C SER A 68 17.47 -11.87 -10.06
N GLY A 69 17.83 -13.11 -9.65
CA GLY A 69 19.17 -13.64 -9.79
C GLY A 69 20.25 -12.94 -8.97
N ALA A 70 19.88 -11.87 -8.30
CA ALA A 70 20.76 -11.18 -7.37
C ALA A 70 20.77 -11.96 -6.07
N LYS A 71 21.81 -12.75 -5.89
CA LYS A 71 22.18 -13.16 -4.54
C LYS A 71 22.34 -11.89 -3.73
N ALA A 72 21.64 -11.80 -2.62
CA ALA A 72 21.88 -10.74 -1.65
C ALA A 72 23.36 -10.79 -1.27
N ASP A 73 24.15 -9.90 -1.87
CA ASP A 73 25.53 -9.73 -1.48
C ASP A 73 25.54 -9.17 -0.07
N GLY A 74 25.98 -9.97 0.86
CA GLY A 74 26.07 -9.63 2.25
C GLY A 74 24.94 -10.26 3.05
N GLU A 75 25.35 -11.15 3.91
CA GLU A 75 24.55 -11.73 4.95
C GLU A 75 24.20 -10.64 5.99
N GLN A 76 23.29 -9.72 5.61
CA GLN A 76 22.67 -8.90 6.61
C GLN A 76 21.86 -9.80 7.54
N THR A 77 22.14 -9.72 8.82
CA THR A 77 21.29 -10.35 9.82
C THR A 77 19.90 -9.72 9.74
N GLU A 78 18.89 -10.47 10.11
CA GLU A 78 17.52 -9.96 10.14
C GLU A 78 17.40 -8.74 11.07
N GLU A 79 18.13 -8.71 12.16
CA GLU A 79 18.19 -7.57 13.07
C GLU A 79 18.70 -6.30 12.37
N GLN A 80 19.77 -6.42 11.61
CA GLN A 80 20.33 -5.31 10.84
C GLN A 80 19.31 -4.81 9.79
N ARG A 81 18.63 -5.74 9.11
CA ARG A 81 17.59 -5.43 8.13
C ARG A 81 16.43 -4.67 8.75
N LEU A 82 15.99 -5.09 9.95
CA LEU A 82 14.93 -4.41 10.69
C LEU A 82 15.32 -3.00 11.13
N GLN A 83 16.58 -2.81 11.57
CA GLN A 83 17.10 -1.49 11.91
C GLN A 83 17.14 -0.57 10.71
N ASP A 84 17.58 -1.06 9.55
CA ASP A 84 17.62 -0.30 8.31
C ASP A 84 16.21 0.05 7.82
N LEU A 85 15.27 -0.87 7.96
CA LEU A 85 13.86 -0.62 7.67
C LEU A 85 13.28 0.47 8.58
N GLN A 86 13.57 0.40 9.87
CA GLN A 86 13.14 1.41 10.84
C GLN A 86 13.71 2.78 10.47
N THR A 87 14.97 2.85 10.11
CA THR A 87 15.62 4.09 9.69
C THR A 87 14.96 4.65 8.42
N ALA A 88 14.66 3.81 7.43
CA ALA A 88 13.95 4.22 6.22
C ALA A 88 12.56 4.77 6.52
N LEU A 89 11.81 4.12 7.40
CA LEU A 89 10.48 4.58 7.81
C LEU A 89 10.53 5.90 8.60
N GLN A 90 11.56 6.14 9.40
CA GLN A 90 11.74 7.38 10.13
C GLN A 90 11.97 8.60 9.24
N ARG A 91 12.43 8.39 8.01
CA ARG A 91 12.60 9.46 7.01
C ARG A 91 11.30 9.91 6.38
N LEU A 92 10.23 9.11 6.50
CA LEU A 92 8.91 9.47 6.00
C LEU A 92 8.23 10.49 6.91
N PRO A 93 7.38 11.39 6.38
CA PRO A 93 6.54 12.23 7.22
C PRO A 93 5.65 11.37 8.13
N LYS A 94 5.39 11.85 9.34
CA LYS A 94 4.61 11.10 10.35
C LYS A 94 3.25 10.64 9.86
N VAL A 95 2.57 11.47 9.09
CA VAL A 95 1.25 11.12 8.53
C VAL A 95 1.35 9.90 7.62
N HIS A 96 2.38 9.81 6.79
CA HIS A 96 2.62 8.65 5.93
C HIS A 96 2.85 7.38 6.74
N VAL A 97 3.64 7.48 7.81
CA VAL A 97 3.90 6.34 8.70
C VAL A 97 2.63 5.87 9.39
N TYR A 98 1.80 6.78 9.87
CA TYR A 98 0.51 6.43 10.49
C TYR A 98 -0.43 5.72 9.53
N VAL A 99 -0.53 6.19 8.29
CA VAL A 99 -1.37 5.55 7.28
C VAL A 99 -0.83 4.17 6.91
N LEU A 100 0.48 4.04 6.72
CA LEU A 100 1.13 2.76 6.48
C LEU A 100 0.89 1.77 7.60
N ASP A 101 1.05 2.21 8.84
CA ASP A 101 0.80 1.38 10.02
C ASP A 101 -0.65 0.89 10.07
N ALA A 102 -1.60 1.77 9.84
CA ALA A 102 -3.02 1.41 9.79
C ALA A 102 -3.32 0.38 8.70
N LEU A 103 -2.78 0.56 7.50
CA LEU A 103 -2.96 -0.36 6.38
C LEU A 103 -2.34 -1.73 6.66
N VAL A 104 -1.10 -1.76 7.10
CA VAL A 104 -0.37 -3.01 7.39
C VAL A 104 -1.02 -3.77 8.54
N THR A 105 -1.41 -3.08 9.60
CA THR A 105 -2.10 -3.68 10.75
C THR A 105 -3.44 -4.30 10.33
N HIS A 106 -4.22 -3.57 9.55
CA HIS A 106 -5.50 -4.06 9.04
C HIS A 106 -5.33 -5.31 8.16
N LEU A 107 -4.38 -5.30 7.26
CA LEU A 107 -4.10 -6.43 6.37
C LEU A 107 -3.59 -7.64 7.13
N ARG A 108 -2.72 -7.44 8.10
CA ARG A 108 -2.26 -8.51 8.99
C ARG A 108 -3.44 -9.15 9.72
N THR A 109 -4.33 -8.34 10.25
CA THR A 109 -5.55 -8.83 10.92
C THR A 109 -6.42 -9.63 9.96
N LEU A 110 -6.62 -9.16 8.74
CA LEU A 110 -7.37 -9.89 7.72
C LEU A 110 -6.74 -11.24 7.37
N ILE A 111 -5.44 -11.28 7.16
CA ILE A 111 -4.71 -12.51 6.82
C ILE A 111 -4.80 -13.54 7.95
N VAL A 112 -4.70 -13.10 9.21
CA VAL A 112 -4.78 -13.99 10.37
C VAL A 112 -6.20 -14.48 10.63
N SER A 113 -7.22 -13.63 10.43
CA SER A 113 -8.61 -13.95 10.74
C SER A 113 -9.37 -14.64 9.61
N THR A 114 -8.90 -14.52 8.38
CA THR A 114 -9.49 -15.19 7.22
C THR A 114 -8.56 -16.30 6.73
N ALA A 115 -9.09 -17.50 6.48
CA ALA A 115 -8.36 -18.51 5.73
C ALA A 115 -8.26 -18.03 4.28
N ALA A 116 -7.23 -17.24 3.99
CA ALA A 116 -7.02 -16.69 2.66
C ALA A 116 -6.81 -17.82 1.64
N GLU A 117 -7.58 -17.81 0.58
CA GLU A 117 -7.48 -18.81 -0.50
C GLU A 117 -6.16 -18.69 -1.26
N GLU A 118 -5.62 -17.48 -1.36
CA GLU A 118 -4.33 -17.22 -2.00
C GLU A 118 -3.17 -17.25 -0.98
N PRO A 119 -1.97 -17.65 -1.40
CA PRO A 119 -0.78 -17.55 -0.55
C PRO A 119 -0.52 -16.11 -0.08
N VAL A 120 -0.04 -15.96 1.15
CA VAL A 120 0.21 -14.66 1.78
C VAL A 120 1.19 -13.81 0.98
N ASP A 121 2.21 -14.41 0.39
CA ASP A 121 3.22 -13.73 -0.43
C ASP A 121 2.62 -13.07 -1.67
N ILE A 122 1.59 -13.66 -2.29
CA ILE A 122 0.88 -13.07 -3.44
C ILE A 122 0.12 -11.82 -2.99
N TYR A 123 -0.60 -11.88 -1.87
CA TYR A 123 -1.27 -10.72 -1.30
C TYR A 123 -0.32 -9.60 -0.96
N MET A 124 0.79 -9.93 -0.33
CA MET A 124 1.83 -8.96 0.03
C MET A 124 2.45 -8.30 -1.19
N THR A 125 2.66 -9.05 -2.27
CA THR A 125 3.17 -8.50 -3.53
C THR A 125 2.19 -7.52 -4.16
N LYS A 126 0.92 -7.88 -4.25
CA LYS A 126 -0.13 -7.00 -4.79
C LYS A 126 -0.26 -5.72 -3.98
N LEU A 127 -0.18 -5.83 -2.66
CA LEU A 127 -0.23 -4.69 -1.77
C LEU A 127 0.99 -3.78 -1.93
N ALA A 128 2.18 -4.36 -1.97
CA ALA A 128 3.42 -3.60 -2.14
C ALA A 128 3.39 -2.76 -3.42
N LEU A 129 2.84 -3.29 -4.51
CA LEU A 129 2.67 -2.56 -5.77
C LEU A 129 1.69 -1.39 -5.66
N SER A 130 0.74 -1.43 -4.74
CA SER A 130 -0.19 -0.32 -4.53
C SER A 130 0.36 0.78 -3.61
N ILE A 131 1.22 0.42 -2.66
CA ILE A 131 1.80 1.35 -1.68
C ILE A 131 3.04 2.06 -2.21
N GLY A 132 3.86 1.34 -2.97
CA GLY A 132 5.13 1.83 -3.47
C GLY A 132 5.21 1.78 -4.98
N ARG A 133 5.83 2.79 -5.57
CA ARG A 133 6.14 2.85 -6.99
C ARG A 133 7.56 3.38 -7.15
N SER A 134 8.31 2.76 -8.05
CA SER A 134 9.61 3.31 -8.40
C SER A 134 9.43 4.50 -9.37
N LYS A 135 10.27 5.50 -9.24
CA LYS A 135 10.27 6.67 -10.13
C LYS A 135 10.41 6.23 -11.59
N GLN A 136 11.24 5.26 -11.85
CA GLN A 136 11.49 4.70 -13.17
C GLN A 136 10.22 4.11 -13.82
N PHE A 137 9.36 3.48 -13.04
CA PHE A 137 8.10 2.92 -13.53
C PHE A 137 7.09 4.01 -13.90
N TYR A 138 7.08 5.09 -13.15
CA TYR A 138 6.21 6.24 -13.41
C TYR A 138 6.62 6.98 -14.69
N GLU A 139 7.91 7.22 -14.87
CA GLU A 139 8.43 7.87 -16.07
C GLU A 139 8.13 7.06 -17.33
N THR A 140 8.24 5.73 -17.28
CA THR A 140 7.92 4.85 -18.40
C THR A 140 6.44 4.91 -18.77
N ARG A 141 5.56 5.06 -17.79
CA ARG A 141 4.10 5.11 -18.04
C ARG A 141 3.66 6.44 -18.65
N LEU A 142 4.32 7.53 -18.29
CA LEU A 142 4.05 8.87 -18.88
C LEU A 142 4.48 8.98 -20.35
N ILE A 143 5.40 8.13 -20.80
CA ILE A 143 5.88 8.11 -22.17
C ILE A 143 4.96 7.27 -23.08
N CYS A 144 4.16 6.37 -22.50
CA CYS A 144 3.25 5.47 -23.24
C CYS A 144 1.82 6.01 -23.38
N ASP A 145 1.46 7.09 -22.73
CA ASP A 145 0.19 7.80 -22.87
C ASP A 145 0.37 9.06 -23.76
#